data_1d3708a82263d0120aa78bcce3131ed9
#
_entry.id   1d3708a82263d0120aa78bcce3131ed9
#
_cell.length_a   1.000
_cell.length_b   1.000
_cell.length_c   1.000
_cell.angle_alpha   90.00
_cell.angle_beta   90.00
_cell.angle_gamma   90.00
#
_symmetry.space_group_name_H-M   'P 1'
#
loop_
_entity.id
_entity.type
_entity.pdbx_description
1 polymer ?
#
loop_
_entity_poly.entity_id
_entity_poly.type
_entity_poly.pdbx_seq_one_letter_code
_entity_poly.pdbx_strand_id
1 'polypeptide(L)'
;MESSTPDPWTGEGLRPRKRGHLQPVDSYLTGSWDALGAGAPVLVALAQIASQAMVDNDPLNLDQLSIEARAILFSAKSRGVIEIKGVPAAFDPADRWIAVYVQVDEDRTLAFRSREQPEVTIRFLEGFRQLCQGGLVVHHLHHDFSLSHRGFQLARQQDESSVREALQWGVEESFG
;
A
#
# COMPACT_ATOMS: atom_id res chain seq x y z
N MET A 1 35.50 -1.40 53.14
CA MET A 1 35.77 -1.66 51.67
C MET A 1 34.41 -1.91 51.00
N GLU A 2 33.77 -0.83 50.59
CA GLU A 2 32.53 -0.93 49.80
C GLU A 2 32.89 -0.98 48.31
N SER A 3 32.62 -2.09 47.70
CA SER A 3 32.77 -2.28 46.23
C SER A 3 31.49 -1.72 45.57
N SER A 4 31.59 -0.49 45.08
CA SER A 4 30.57 0.14 44.27
C SER A 4 30.60 -0.50 42.89
N THR A 5 29.61 -1.33 42.56
CA THR A 5 29.35 -1.82 41.20
C THR A 5 28.80 -0.67 40.38
N PRO A 6 29.37 -0.34 39.22
CA PRO A 6 28.83 0.72 38.35
C PRO A 6 27.48 0.28 37.79
N ASP A 7 26.49 1.17 37.90
CA ASP A 7 25.13 1.05 37.35
C ASP A 7 25.24 0.97 35.80
N PRO A 8 24.75 -0.09 35.13
CA PRO A 8 24.81 -0.24 33.68
C PRO A 8 23.86 0.73 32.92
N TRP A 9 23.09 1.56 33.62
CA TRP A 9 22.12 2.49 33.02
C TRP A 9 22.50 3.96 33.12
N THR A 10 23.71 4.32 33.55
CA THR A 10 24.19 5.70 33.43
C THR A 10 24.48 5.98 31.96
N GLY A 11 23.61 6.78 31.36
CA GLY A 11 23.49 7.06 29.91
C GLY A 11 24.65 7.76 29.19
N GLU A 12 25.88 7.35 29.42
CA GLU A 12 27.08 7.89 28.74
C GLU A 12 27.38 7.26 27.37
N GLY A 13 26.51 6.42 26.82
CA GLY A 13 26.72 5.71 25.56
C GLY A 13 25.94 6.21 24.35
N LEU A 14 24.90 7.00 24.51
CA LEU A 14 24.06 7.48 23.41
C LEU A 14 24.48 8.88 22.96
N ARG A 15 25.63 8.97 22.29
CA ARG A 15 25.95 10.17 21.51
C ARG A 15 24.94 10.25 20.35
N PRO A 16 24.19 11.37 20.19
CA PRO A 16 23.31 11.53 19.06
C PRO A 16 24.13 11.40 17.77
N ARG A 17 23.76 10.43 16.92
CA ARG A 17 24.37 10.28 15.60
C ARG A 17 24.25 11.62 14.87
N LYS A 18 25.38 12.17 14.42
CA LYS A 18 25.40 13.42 13.67
C LYS A 18 24.45 13.29 12.46
N ARG A 19 23.57 14.27 12.28
CA ARG A 19 22.57 14.37 11.21
C ARG A 19 23.11 14.23 9.77
N GLY A 20 24.44 14.22 9.57
CA GLY A 20 25.06 14.16 8.26
C GLY A 20 24.82 12.89 7.44
N HIS A 21 24.27 11.82 8.04
CA HIS A 21 23.94 10.60 7.31
C HIS A 21 22.49 10.56 6.75
N LEU A 22 21.62 11.50 7.14
CA LEU A 22 20.23 11.54 6.66
C LEU A 22 20.06 12.35 5.37
N GLN A 23 21.00 13.25 5.05
CA GLN A 23 20.92 14.09 3.83
C GLN A 23 20.80 13.29 2.51
N PRO A 24 21.55 12.18 2.30
CA PRO A 24 21.37 11.37 1.08
C PRO A 24 20.00 10.70 1.00
N VAL A 25 19.42 10.33 2.15
CA VAL A 25 18.08 9.69 2.21
C VAL A 25 17.00 10.72 1.92
N ASP A 26 17.10 11.91 2.49
CA ASP A 26 16.14 13.00 2.24
C ASP A 26 16.14 13.44 0.76
N SER A 27 17.31 13.56 0.14
CA SER A 27 17.42 13.89 -1.28
C SER A 27 16.89 12.78 -2.19
N TYR A 28 17.10 11.52 -1.83
CA TYR A 28 16.56 10.36 -2.53
C TYR A 28 15.02 10.31 -2.44
N LEU A 29 14.47 10.53 -1.25
CA LEU A 29 13.03 10.58 -1.04
C LEU A 29 12.38 11.72 -1.81
N THR A 30 12.98 12.92 -1.79
CA THR A 30 12.50 14.07 -2.55
C THR A 30 12.52 13.79 -4.05
N GLY A 31 13.62 13.25 -4.57
CA GLY A 31 13.72 12.85 -5.98
C GLY A 31 12.72 11.78 -6.39
N SER A 32 12.41 10.83 -5.50
CA SER A 32 11.37 9.82 -5.72
C SER A 32 9.97 10.43 -5.79
N TRP A 33 9.66 11.39 -4.92
CA TRP A 33 8.39 12.12 -4.94
C TRP A 33 8.22 12.95 -6.20
N ASP A 34 9.27 13.64 -6.65
CA ASP A 34 9.26 14.43 -7.87
C ASP A 34 9.06 13.54 -9.10
N ALA A 35 9.71 12.38 -9.15
CA ALA A 35 9.55 11.40 -10.23
C ALA A 35 8.13 10.82 -10.27
N LEU A 36 7.54 10.50 -9.11
CA LEU A 36 6.15 10.05 -9.01
C LEU A 36 5.18 11.16 -9.47
N GLY A 37 5.39 12.38 -9.01
CA GLY A 37 4.55 13.53 -9.36
C GLY A 37 4.54 13.84 -10.86
N ALA A 38 5.68 13.68 -11.52
CA ALA A 38 5.80 13.89 -12.96
C ALA A 38 5.13 12.78 -13.78
N GLY A 39 5.14 11.53 -13.29
CA GLY A 39 4.62 10.35 -14.00
C GLY A 39 3.19 9.96 -13.65
N ALA A 40 2.76 10.18 -12.41
CA ALA A 40 1.48 9.70 -11.89
C ALA A 40 0.97 10.54 -10.69
N PRO A 41 0.35 11.70 -10.92
CA PRO A 41 -0.16 12.55 -9.84
C PRO A 41 -1.13 11.84 -8.89
N VAL A 42 -1.94 10.90 -9.41
CA VAL A 42 -2.87 10.08 -8.62
C VAL A 42 -2.11 9.24 -7.58
N LEU A 43 -0.96 8.72 -7.95
CA LEU A 43 -0.14 7.90 -7.05
C LEU A 43 0.40 8.72 -5.88
N VAL A 44 0.86 9.96 -6.14
CA VAL A 44 1.28 10.90 -5.10
C VAL A 44 0.12 11.21 -4.15
N ALA A 45 -1.07 11.47 -4.68
CA ALA A 45 -2.25 11.73 -3.86
C ALA A 45 -2.61 10.54 -2.96
N LEU A 46 -2.61 9.32 -3.50
CA LEU A 46 -2.86 8.10 -2.72
C LEU A 46 -1.82 7.89 -1.61
N ALA A 47 -0.55 8.10 -1.92
CA ALA A 47 0.54 7.98 -0.96
C ALA A 47 0.44 9.04 0.17
N GLN A 48 0.05 10.26 -0.16
CA GLN A 48 -0.20 11.32 0.83
C GLN A 48 -1.39 10.98 1.75
N ILE A 49 -2.51 10.51 1.19
CA ILE A 49 -3.67 10.08 1.96
C ILE A 49 -3.30 8.94 2.91
N ALA A 50 -2.59 7.91 2.43
CA ALA A 50 -2.16 6.80 3.26
C ALA A 50 -1.23 7.25 4.39
N SER A 51 -0.28 8.14 4.10
CA SER A 51 0.65 8.69 5.11
C SER A 51 -0.07 9.54 6.16
N GLN A 52 -1.04 10.36 5.75
CA GLN A 52 -1.84 11.16 6.66
C GLN A 52 -2.69 10.28 7.59
N ALA A 53 -3.34 9.26 7.05
CA ALA A 53 -4.18 8.34 7.80
C ALA A 53 -3.41 7.50 8.84
N MET A 54 -2.09 7.36 8.70
CA MET A 54 -1.25 6.72 9.72
C MET A 54 -1.15 7.56 11.00
N VAL A 55 -1.37 8.87 10.91
CA VAL A 55 -1.34 9.81 12.05
C VAL A 55 -2.74 9.99 12.62
N ASP A 56 -3.76 9.98 11.77
CA ASP A 56 -5.15 10.16 12.15
C ASP A 56 -5.73 8.81 12.60
N ASN A 57 -6.19 8.75 13.86
CA ASN A 57 -6.70 7.52 14.47
C ASN A 57 -8.21 7.31 14.27
N ASP A 58 -8.76 7.57 13.11
CA ASP A 58 -10.18 7.30 12.85
C ASP A 58 -10.36 5.88 12.26
N PRO A 59 -10.91 4.94 13.06
CA PRO A 59 -10.97 3.55 12.67
C PRO A 59 -12.12 3.26 11.70
N LEU A 60 -11.83 3.00 10.41
CA LEU A 60 -12.79 2.42 9.49
C LEU A 60 -13.06 0.94 9.82
N ASN A 61 -14.32 0.54 9.72
CA ASN A 61 -14.78 -0.85 9.85
C ASN A 61 -15.05 -1.45 8.47
N LEU A 62 -15.12 -2.78 8.38
CA LEU A 62 -15.39 -3.50 7.12
C LEU A 62 -16.68 -3.04 6.45
N ASP A 63 -17.73 -2.75 7.23
CA ASP A 63 -19.04 -2.36 6.71
C ASP A 63 -19.03 -0.98 6.03
N GLN A 64 -18.02 -0.17 6.29
CA GLN A 64 -17.84 1.15 5.69
C GLN A 64 -17.06 1.11 4.37
N LEU A 65 -16.48 -0.05 4.04
CA LEU A 65 -15.69 -0.25 2.83
C LEU A 65 -16.57 -0.76 1.69
N SER A 66 -16.29 -0.29 0.48
CA SER A 66 -16.90 -0.85 -0.74
C SER A 66 -16.50 -2.32 -0.92
N ILE A 67 -17.25 -3.05 -1.73
CA ILE A 67 -16.94 -4.44 -2.05
C ILE A 67 -15.57 -4.58 -2.74
N GLU A 68 -15.17 -3.58 -3.55
CA GLU A 68 -13.86 -3.53 -4.21
C GLU A 68 -12.73 -3.37 -3.19
N ALA A 69 -12.88 -2.45 -2.24
CA ALA A 69 -11.90 -2.26 -1.16
C ALA A 69 -11.74 -3.54 -0.33
N ARG A 70 -12.84 -4.20 -0.02
CA ARG A 70 -12.85 -5.47 0.70
C ARG A 70 -12.20 -6.60 -0.11
N ALA A 71 -12.43 -6.66 -1.43
CA ALA A 71 -11.80 -7.63 -2.31
C ALA A 71 -10.28 -7.45 -2.39
N ILE A 72 -9.79 -6.19 -2.43
CA ILE A 72 -8.36 -5.89 -2.36
C ILE A 72 -7.77 -6.39 -1.04
N LEU A 73 -8.40 -6.06 0.10
CA LEU A 73 -7.96 -6.53 1.42
C LEU A 73 -7.90 -8.05 1.49
N PHE A 74 -8.97 -8.73 1.04
CA PHE A 74 -9.04 -10.19 1.05
C PHE A 74 -7.93 -10.83 0.21
N SER A 75 -7.69 -10.30 -0.99
CA SER A 75 -6.63 -10.80 -1.89
C SER A 75 -5.24 -10.60 -1.30
N ALA A 76 -5.02 -9.49 -0.59
CA ALA A 76 -3.74 -9.15 0.01
C ALA A 76 -3.47 -9.86 1.36
N LYS A 77 -4.43 -10.60 1.92
CA LYS A 77 -4.37 -11.13 3.30
C LYS A 77 -3.15 -12.01 3.60
N SER A 78 -2.58 -12.67 2.60
CA SER A 78 -1.45 -13.59 2.77
C SER A 78 -0.10 -12.87 2.73
N ARG A 79 0.11 -12.02 1.74
CA ARG A 79 1.40 -11.34 1.47
C ARG A 79 1.39 -9.88 1.90
N GLY A 80 0.24 -9.23 1.83
CA GLY A 80 0.08 -7.82 2.15
C GLY A 80 0.65 -6.87 1.10
N VAL A 81 1.12 -7.35 -0.05
CA VAL A 81 1.79 -6.55 -1.08
C VAL A 81 0.78 -6.07 -2.11
N ILE A 82 0.78 -4.77 -2.35
CA ILE A 82 -0.10 -4.10 -3.31
C ILE A 82 0.74 -3.13 -4.14
N GLU A 83 0.56 -3.16 -5.44
CA GLU A 83 1.19 -2.21 -6.36
C GLU A 83 0.12 -1.41 -7.11
N ILE A 84 0.39 -0.13 -7.31
CA ILE A 84 -0.49 0.76 -8.09
C ILE A 84 0.28 1.20 -9.33
N LYS A 85 -0.01 0.57 -10.45
CA LYS A 85 0.74 0.80 -11.70
C LYS A 85 -0.15 0.72 -12.94
N GLY A 86 0.30 1.32 -14.04
CA GLY A 86 -0.24 1.14 -15.38
C GLY A 86 0.77 0.37 -16.24
N VAL A 87 0.35 0.03 -17.47
CA VAL A 87 1.25 -0.57 -18.47
C VAL A 87 1.46 0.46 -19.59
N PRO A 88 2.45 1.36 -19.47
CA PRO A 88 2.62 2.50 -20.40
C PRO A 88 2.84 2.07 -21.85
N ALA A 89 3.44 0.90 -22.06
CA ALA A 89 3.71 0.34 -23.37
C ALA A 89 2.53 -0.47 -23.97
N ALA A 90 1.41 -0.57 -23.25
CA ALA A 90 0.25 -1.29 -23.76
C ALA A 90 -0.34 -0.58 -24.99
N PHE A 91 -0.77 -1.37 -25.98
CA PHE A 91 -1.39 -0.86 -27.19
C PHE A 91 -2.78 -0.26 -26.91
N ASP A 92 -3.57 -0.96 -26.09
CA ASP A 92 -4.91 -0.49 -25.69
C ASP A 92 -4.80 0.65 -24.67
N PRO A 93 -5.51 1.77 -24.88
CA PRO A 93 -5.53 2.88 -23.93
C PRO A 93 -6.00 2.48 -22.51
N ALA A 94 -6.98 1.58 -22.39
CA ALA A 94 -7.50 1.14 -21.10
C ALA A 94 -6.45 0.35 -20.30
N ASP A 95 -5.55 -0.39 -20.96
CA ASP A 95 -4.46 -1.09 -20.30
C ASP A 95 -3.36 -0.17 -19.77
N ARG A 96 -3.27 1.04 -20.32
CA ARG A 96 -2.32 2.06 -19.83
C ARG A 96 -2.79 2.74 -18.54
N TRP A 97 -4.06 2.57 -18.18
CA TRP A 97 -4.57 3.16 -16.96
C TRP A 97 -3.94 2.54 -15.71
N ILE A 98 -3.84 3.36 -14.69
CA ILE A 98 -3.41 2.91 -13.38
C ILE A 98 -4.45 1.95 -12.81
N ALA A 99 -3.99 0.79 -12.34
CA ALA A 99 -4.82 -0.23 -11.74
C ALA A 99 -4.18 -0.76 -10.44
N VAL A 100 -4.97 -1.48 -9.67
CA VAL A 100 -4.53 -2.13 -8.43
C VAL A 100 -4.07 -3.54 -8.74
N TYR A 101 -2.85 -3.86 -8.34
CA TYR A 101 -2.25 -5.20 -8.43
C TYR A 101 -2.00 -5.72 -7.03
N VAL A 102 -2.41 -6.93 -6.75
CA VAL A 102 -2.27 -7.57 -5.43
C VAL A 102 -1.52 -8.87 -5.57
N GLN A 103 -0.42 -9.01 -4.85
CA GLN A 103 0.31 -10.27 -4.76
C GLN A 103 -0.42 -11.21 -3.80
N VAL A 104 -1.03 -12.26 -4.33
CA VAL A 104 -1.80 -13.25 -3.55
C VAL A 104 -0.87 -14.27 -2.89
N ASP A 105 0.11 -14.77 -3.66
CA ASP A 105 1.16 -15.69 -3.20
C ASP A 105 2.50 -15.38 -3.90
N GLU A 106 3.46 -16.31 -3.87
CA GLU A 106 4.80 -16.09 -4.44
C GLU A 106 4.78 -15.90 -5.96
N ASP A 107 3.89 -16.61 -6.64
CA ASP A 107 3.86 -16.70 -8.09
C ASP A 107 2.63 -16.03 -8.73
N ARG A 108 1.64 -15.64 -7.93
CA ARG A 108 0.37 -15.11 -8.44
C ARG A 108 0.12 -13.68 -8.01
N THR A 109 -0.14 -12.85 -9.00
CA THR A 109 -0.61 -11.48 -8.83
C THR A 109 -1.97 -11.32 -9.52
N LEU A 110 -2.93 -10.73 -8.83
CA LEU A 110 -4.21 -10.33 -9.40
C LEU A 110 -4.16 -8.87 -9.80
N ALA A 111 -4.48 -8.59 -11.05
CA ALA A 111 -4.71 -7.24 -11.56
C ALA A 111 -6.22 -6.95 -11.57
N PHE A 112 -6.65 -5.96 -10.84
CA PHE A 112 -8.04 -5.51 -10.83
C PHE A 112 -8.27 -4.47 -11.92
N ARG A 113 -8.41 -4.93 -13.15
CA ARG A 113 -8.67 -4.11 -14.33
C ARG A 113 -9.53 -4.83 -15.34
N SER A 114 -10.25 -4.07 -16.17
CA SER A 114 -11.03 -4.62 -17.26
C SER A 114 -10.90 -3.73 -18.51
N ARG A 115 -10.61 -4.35 -19.66
CA ARG A 115 -10.63 -3.69 -20.98
C ARG A 115 -12.05 -3.44 -21.45
N GLU A 116 -12.92 -4.42 -21.23
CA GLU A 116 -14.31 -4.38 -21.70
C GLU A 116 -15.16 -3.41 -20.89
N GLN A 117 -14.84 -3.30 -19.59
CA GLN A 117 -15.54 -2.42 -18.64
C GLN A 117 -14.51 -1.56 -17.87
N PRO A 118 -13.98 -0.50 -18.49
CA PRO A 118 -12.94 0.33 -17.86
C PRO A 118 -13.36 0.95 -16.53
N GLU A 119 -14.66 1.15 -16.31
CA GLU A 119 -15.20 1.63 -15.03
C GLU A 119 -14.87 0.70 -13.85
N VAL A 120 -14.69 -0.61 -14.09
CA VAL A 120 -14.27 -1.56 -13.07
C VAL A 120 -12.89 -1.19 -12.53
N THR A 121 -11.95 -0.84 -13.42
CA THR A 121 -10.62 -0.36 -13.02
C THR A 121 -10.71 0.86 -12.10
N ILE A 122 -11.59 1.80 -12.43
CA ILE A 122 -11.80 3.02 -11.62
C ILE A 122 -12.43 2.68 -10.27
N ARG A 123 -13.41 1.77 -10.22
CA ARG A 123 -14.05 1.34 -8.96
C ARG A 123 -13.04 0.69 -8.00
N PHE A 124 -12.13 -0.15 -8.51
CA PHE A 124 -11.07 -0.73 -7.67
C PHE A 124 -10.05 0.32 -7.22
N LEU A 125 -9.70 1.29 -8.06
CA LEU A 125 -8.83 2.39 -7.66
C LEU A 125 -9.49 3.24 -6.56
N GLU A 126 -10.79 3.48 -6.65
CA GLU A 126 -11.58 4.15 -5.61
C GLU A 126 -11.65 3.32 -4.33
N GLY A 127 -11.82 1.99 -4.44
CA GLY A 127 -11.74 1.07 -3.31
C GLY A 127 -10.37 1.15 -2.62
N PHE A 128 -9.30 1.20 -3.39
CA PHE A 128 -7.95 1.37 -2.84
C PHE A 128 -7.77 2.72 -2.14
N ARG A 129 -8.34 3.81 -2.68
CA ARG A 129 -8.36 5.11 -2.02
C ARG A 129 -9.03 5.04 -0.64
N GLN A 130 -10.11 4.27 -0.49
CA GLN A 130 -10.76 4.05 0.81
C GLN A 130 -9.82 3.34 1.79
N LEU A 131 -9.02 2.36 1.33
CA LEU A 131 -8.01 1.72 2.17
C LEU A 131 -6.93 2.70 2.63
N CYS A 132 -6.49 3.60 1.75
CA CYS A 132 -5.57 4.68 2.11
C CYS A 132 -6.17 5.58 3.19
N GLN A 133 -7.40 6.05 3.00
CA GLN A 133 -8.10 6.91 3.96
C GLN A 133 -8.32 6.26 5.32
N GLY A 134 -8.55 4.95 5.33
CA GLY A 134 -8.75 4.19 6.56
C GLY A 134 -7.48 3.80 7.31
N GLY A 135 -6.29 4.18 6.81
CA GLY A 135 -5.02 3.76 7.39
C GLY A 135 -4.80 2.24 7.32
N LEU A 136 -5.43 1.58 6.34
CA LEU A 136 -5.36 0.13 6.16
C LEU A 136 -4.19 -0.30 5.29
N VAL A 137 -3.54 0.65 4.63
CA VAL A 137 -2.34 0.46 3.81
C VAL A 137 -1.27 1.47 4.18
N VAL A 138 -0.01 1.09 3.93
CA VAL A 138 1.19 1.91 4.12
C VAL A 138 1.85 2.07 2.76
N HIS A 139 2.20 3.30 2.39
CA HIS A 139 3.02 3.56 1.21
C HIS A 139 4.50 3.36 1.54
N HIS A 140 5.24 2.70 0.67
CA HIS A 140 6.68 2.50 0.79
C HIS A 140 7.44 3.38 -0.19
N LEU A 141 7.77 2.84 -1.36
CA LEU A 141 8.51 3.55 -2.40
C LEU A 141 7.77 3.43 -3.73
N HIS A 142 7.85 4.46 -4.56
CA HIS A 142 7.27 4.49 -5.91
C HIS A 142 5.79 4.08 -5.88
N HIS A 143 5.46 2.95 -6.48
CA HIS A 143 4.11 2.41 -6.61
C HIS A 143 3.77 1.30 -5.59
N ASP A 144 4.68 1.08 -4.62
CA ASP A 144 4.61 -0.02 -3.67
C ASP A 144 3.86 0.37 -2.40
N PHE A 145 2.88 -0.43 -2.06
CA PHE A 145 2.11 -0.35 -0.83
C PHE A 145 2.09 -1.71 -0.12
N SER A 146 1.83 -1.69 1.17
CA SER A 146 1.51 -2.91 1.91
C SER A 146 0.29 -2.71 2.78
N LEU A 147 -0.32 -3.81 3.24
CA LEU A 147 -1.29 -3.71 4.32
C LEU A 147 -0.60 -3.17 5.57
N SER A 148 -1.28 -2.28 6.28
CA SER A 148 -0.94 -1.93 7.65
C SER A 148 -1.26 -3.10 8.60
N HIS A 149 -0.79 -3.02 9.86
CA HIS A 149 -1.17 -4.03 10.87
C HIS A 149 -2.68 -4.20 10.97
N ARG A 150 -3.41 -3.09 10.98
CA ARG A 150 -4.86 -3.08 10.99
C ARG A 150 -5.46 -3.63 9.70
N GLY A 151 -4.87 -3.31 8.55
CA GLY A 151 -5.27 -3.88 7.26
C GLY A 151 -5.21 -5.39 7.27
N PHE A 152 -4.15 -5.99 7.81
CA PHE A 152 -4.06 -7.44 8.00
C PHE A 152 -5.12 -7.99 8.94
N GLN A 153 -5.42 -7.31 10.06
CA GLN A 153 -6.47 -7.74 10.98
C GLN A 153 -7.83 -7.80 10.29
N LEU A 154 -8.21 -6.74 9.56
CA LEU A 154 -9.48 -6.69 8.83
C LEU A 154 -9.52 -7.68 7.67
N ALA A 155 -8.42 -7.86 6.96
CA ALA A 155 -8.33 -8.82 5.86
C ALA A 155 -8.60 -10.26 6.30
N ARG A 156 -8.12 -10.65 7.49
CA ARG A 156 -8.34 -11.99 8.08
C ARG A 156 -9.76 -12.24 8.59
N GLN A 157 -10.50 -11.17 8.85
CA GLN A 157 -11.90 -11.27 9.32
C GLN A 157 -12.89 -11.49 8.16
N GLN A 158 -12.42 -11.41 6.91
CA GLN A 158 -13.29 -11.51 5.75
C GLN A 158 -13.40 -12.93 5.23
N ASP A 159 -14.63 -13.30 4.86
CA ASP A 159 -14.91 -14.52 4.13
C ASP A 159 -14.91 -14.25 2.62
N GLU A 160 -14.42 -15.23 1.85
CA GLU A 160 -14.43 -15.16 0.39
C GLU A 160 -15.83 -14.94 -0.18
N SER A 161 -16.84 -15.56 0.41
CA SER A 161 -18.23 -15.42 -0.02
C SER A 161 -18.71 -13.97 -0.03
N SER A 162 -18.21 -13.15 0.90
CA SER A 162 -18.60 -11.73 1.04
C SER A 162 -18.01 -10.81 -0.02
N VAL A 163 -17.00 -11.26 -0.76
CA VAL A 163 -16.28 -10.48 -1.79
C VAL A 163 -16.22 -11.18 -3.15
N ARG A 164 -16.85 -12.35 -3.26
CA ARG A 164 -16.79 -13.22 -4.46
C ARG A 164 -17.16 -12.48 -5.75
N GLU A 165 -18.19 -11.64 -5.71
CA GLU A 165 -18.63 -10.86 -6.86
C GLU A 165 -17.53 -9.92 -7.36
N ALA A 166 -16.80 -9.28 -6.45
CA ALA A 166 -15.70 -8.40 -6.81
C ALA A 166 -14.43 -9.17 -7.22
N LEU A 167 -14.18 -10.33 -6.63
CA LEU A 167 -13.00 -11.14 -6.97
C LEU A 167 -13.01 -11.65 -8.41
N GLN A 168 -14.17 -11.85 -9.02
CA GLN A 168 -14.27 -12.28 -10.42
C GLN A 168 -13.65 -11.28 -11.42
N TRP A 169 -13.45 -10.02 -11.02
CA TRP A 169 -12.79 -9.01 -11.82
C TRP A 169 -11.26 -9.03 -11.71
N GLY A 170 -10.71 -9.83 -10.81
CA GLY A 170 -9.27 -10.05 -10.71
C GLY A 170 -8.77 -10.92 -11.87
N VAL A 171 -7.83 -10.41 -12.64
CA VAL A 171 -7.16 -11.14 -13.73
C VAL A 171 -5.80 -11.60 -13.23
N GLU A 172 -5.51 -12.89 -13.34
CA GLU A 172 -4.19 -13.40 -12.99
C GLU A 172 -3.15 -12.92 -14.02
N GLU A 173 -2.11 -12.25 -13.52
CA GLU A 173 -0.93 -11.92 -14.29
C GLU A 173 0.22 -12.83 -13.84
N SER A 174 0.69 -13.68 -14.77
CA SER A 174 1.92 -14.44 -14.59
C SER A 174 3.07 -13.57 -15.03
N PHE A 175 4.00 -13.29 -14.14
CA PHE A 175 5.28 -12.69 -14.51
C PHE A 175 6.14 -13.79 -15.13
N GLY A 176 6.21 -13.79 -16.48
CA GLY A 176 7.15 -14.61 -17.23
C GLY A 176 8.55 -14.01 -17.19
#